data_0ceb14d4b3f8f548e66e8cd3a7414d9c
#
_entry.id   0ceb14d4b3f8f548e66e8cd3a7414d9c
#
_cell.length_a   1.000
_cell.length_b   1.000
_cell.length_c   1.000
_cell.angle_alpha   90.00
_cell.angle_beta   90.00
_cell.angle_gamma   90.00
#
_symmetry.space_group_name_H-M   'P 1'
#
loop_
_entity.id
_entity.type
_entity.pdbx_description
1 polymer ?
#
loop_
_entity_poly.entity_id
_entity_poly.type
_entity_poly.pdbx_seq_one_letter_code
_entity_poly.pdbx_strand_id
1 'polypeptide(L)'
;SPTGRWVTYRISLMEYNPASKEEKKLHLFDSRTRKEILLNGDIERLEFYNNDQGAFYRLADSAGVMKTFLLSLPSGVKTEWKHKEAFRPVEGTPYSISVTNVSKDTVNHVPAFNRLVVRHLKTEVAFHIDSIGYHTLYDGGRSILFIRKKSDRNELCYGPLAGPYKKIG
;
A
#
# COMPACT_ATOMS: atom_id res chain seq x y z
N SER A 1 -7.12 14.00 6.21
CA SER A 1 -7.42 12.94 5.24
C SER A 1 -8.06 13.51 3.98
N PRO A 2 -8.06 12.76 2.85
CA PRO A 2 -8.65 13.20 1.58
C PRO A 2 -10.13 13.61 1.68
N THR A 3 -10.93 12.93 2.49
CA THR A 3 -12.36 13.27 2.67
C THR A 3 -12.60 14.36 3.73
N GLY A 4 -11.55 14.81 4.43
CA GLY A 4 -11.65 15.74 5.56
C GLY A 4 -12.23 15.14 6.84
N ARG A 5 -12.52 13.83 6.84
CA ARG A 5 -13.09 13.16 8.02
C ARG A 5 -12.06 12.97 9.14
N TRP A 6 -10.82 12.62 8.80
CA TRP A 6 -9.78 12.28 9.76
C TRP A 6 -8.75 13.40 9.88
N VAL A 7 -8.40 13.74 11.09
CA VAL A 7 -7.37 14.71 11.43
C VAL A 7 -6.28 14.01 12.22
N THR A 8 -5.03 14.21 11.84
CA THR A 8 -3.86 13.73 12.61
C THR A 8 -3.21 14.90 13.34
N TYR A 9 -2.83 14.69 14.59
CA TYR A 9 -2.09 15.67 15.36
C TYR A 9 -1.18 15.00 16.38
N ARG A 10 -0.22 15.76 16.89
CA ARG A 10 0.67 15.39 17.99
C ARG A 10 0.53 16.42 19.08
N ILE A 11 0.61 15.96 20.31
CA ILE A 11 0.69 16.83 21.47
C ILE A 11 2.18 16.92 21.82
N SER A 12 2.76 18.13 21.72
CA SER A 12 4.08 18.42 22.24
C SER A 12 3.91 19.16 23.55
N LEU A 13 4.48 18.67 24.63
CA LEU A 13 4.60 19.46 25.84
C LEU A 13 5.66 20.54 25.62
N MET A 14 5.37 21.78 25.97
CA MET A 14 6.32 22.92 25.82
C MET A 14 7.55 22.78 26.70
N GLU A 15 7.50 21.98 27.75
CA GLU A 15 8.65 21.68 28.58
C GLU A 15 9.42 20.50 28.03
N TYR A 16 10.45 20.80 27.24
CA TYR A 16 11.39 19.80 26.74
C TYR A 16 12.25 19.32 27.92
N ASN A 17 11.92 18.15 28.45
CA ASN A 17 12.83 17.43 29.35
C ASN A 17 13.54 16.34 28.52
N PRO A 18 14.83 16.52 28.18
CA PRO A 18 15.58 15.55 27.37
C PRO A 18 15.77 14.18 28.06
N ALA A 19 15.51 14.08 29.38
CA ALA A 19 15.54 12.84 30.13
C ALA A 19 14.21 12.08 30.12
N SER A 20 13.10 12.72 29.73
CA SER A 20 11.83 12.02 29.56
C SER A 20 11.83 11.28 28.23
N LYS A 21 11.78 9.95 28.28
CA LYS A 21 11.42 9.13 27.12
C LYS A 21 9.91 9.30 26.89
N GLU A 22 9.48 10.51 26.50
CA GLU A 22 8.09 10.69 26.09
C GLU A 22 7.81 9.78 24.93
N GLU A 23 6.87 8.87 25.12
CA GLU A 23 6.36 8.03 24.03
C GLU A 23 5.77 8.96 22.98
N LYS A 24 6.41 9.02 21.82
CA LYS A 24 5.88 9.77 20.69
C LYS A 24 4.55 9.14 20.28
N LYS A 25 3.48 9.92 20.42
CA LYS A 25 2.11 9.48 20.11
C LYS A 25 1.57 10.29 18.95
N LEU A 26 0.96 9.59 17.98
CA LEU A 26 0.21 10.21 16.90
C LEU A 26 -1.28 9.99 17.19
N HIS A 27 -2.01 11.07 17.28
CA HIS A 27 -3.46 11.08 17.48
C HIS A 27 -4.15 11.11 16.12
N LEU A 28 -5.15 10.27 15.93
CA LEU A 28 -6.00 10.22 14.77
C LEU A 28 -7.46 10.42 15.20
N PHE A 29 -8.01 11.57 14.89
CA PHE A 29 -9.34 12.00 15.32
C PHE A 29 -10.36 11.88 14.18
N ASP A 30 -11.48 11.22 14.46
CA ASP A 30 -12.65 11.16 13.55
C ASP A 30 -13.59 12.35 13.83
N SER A 31 -13.62 13.31 12.93
CA SER A 31 -14.45 14.52 13.07
C SER A 31 -15.95 14.24 13.08
N ARG A 32 -16.40 13.11 12.53
CA ARG A 32 -17.83 12.71 12.49
C ARG A 32 -18.28 12.05 13.78
N THR A 33 -17.49 11.08 14.27
CA THR A 33 -17.88 10.30 15.45
C THR A 33 -17.28 10.85 16.74
N ARG A 34 -16.36 11.82 16.64
CA ARG A 34 -15.56 12.39 17.75
C ARG A 34 -14.75 11.35 18.50
N LYS A 35 -14.46 10.23 17.87
CA LYS A 35 -13.59 9.18 18.42
C LYS A 35 -12.14 9.43 18.04
N GLU A 36 -11.26 8.97 18.91
CA GLU A 36 -9.83 9.08 18.73
C GLU A 36 -9.18 7.69 18.72
N ILE A 37 -8.19 7.54 17.85
CA ILE A 37 -7.31 6.37 17.79
C ILE A 37 -5.91 6.88 18.11
N LEU A 38 -5.28 6.25 19.12
CA LEU A 38 -3.94 6.59 19.55
C LEU A 38 -2.93 5.58 18.98
N LEU A 39 -1.94 6.08 18.27
CA LEU A 39 -0.86 5.27 17.67
C LEU A 39 0.45 5.59 18.42
N ASN A 40 1.05 4.58 19.01
CA ASN A 40 2.32 4.70 19.72
C ASN A 40 3.50 4.50 18.76
N GLY A 41 4.58 5.24 19.01
CA GLY A 41 5.83 5.14 18.29
C GLY A 41 6.16 6.38 17.44
N ASP A 42 7.36 6.40 16.90
CA ASP A 42 7.86 7.51 16.08
C ASP A 42 7.32 7.40 14.64
N ILE A 43 6.03 7.67 14.47
CA ILE A 43 5.34 7.63 13.20
C ILE A 43 5.53 8.98 12.52
N GLU A 44 6.45 9.07 11.57
CA GLU A 44 6.71 10.32 10.85
C GLU A 44 5.53 10.72 9.95
N ARG A 45 4.93 9.75 9.27
CA ARG A 45 3.87 9.97 8.30
C ARG A 45 2.82 8.86 8.36
N LEU A 46 1.56 9.27 8.33
CA LEU A 46 0.41 8.41 8.14
C LEU A 46 -0.29 8.80 6.84
N GLU A 47 -0.56 7.83 5.97
CA GLU A 47 -1.20 8.03 4.70
C GLU A 47 -2.54 7.30 4.65
N PHE A 48 -3.56 7.96 4.10
CA PHE A 48 -4.90 7.39 3.95
C PHE A 48 -5.05 6.69 2.60
N TYR A 49 -5.90 5.66 2.55
CA TYR A 49 -6.24 4.95 1.31
C TYR A 49 -7.73 4.56 1.29
N ASN A 50 -8.21 4.18 0.11
CA ASN A 50 -9.57 3.70 -0.12
C ASN A 50 -10.65 4.63 0.47
N ASN A 51 -10.59 5.92 0.10
CA ASN A 51 -11.53 6.96 0.58
C ASN A 51 -11.67 7.00 2.11
N ASP A 52 -10.54 7.02 2.81
CA ASP A 52 -10.46 7.05 4.27
C ASP A 52 -11.03 5.80 4.99
N GLN A 53 -11.21 4.68 4.29
CA GLN A 53 -11.56 3.42 4.94
C GLN A 53 -10.36 2.77 5.64
N GLY A 54 -9.16 3.20 5.31
CA GLY A 54 -7.92 2.77 5.95
C GLY A 54 -6.84 3.83 5.91
N ALA A 55 -5.83 3.61 6.75
CA ALA A 55 -4.59 4.35 6.74
C ALA A 55 -3.42 3.38 6.87
N PHE A 56 -2.23 3.82 6.50
CA PHE A 56 -1.01 3.06 6.74
C PHE A 56 0.12 3.97 7.21
N TYR A 57 1.07 3.37 7.90
CA TYR A 57 2.26 4.05 8.37
C TYR A 57 3.42 3.07 8.48
N ARG A 58 4.62 3.61 8.58
CA ARG A 58 5.84 2.84 8.82
C ARG A 58 6.39 3.11 10.19
N LEU A 59 6.93 2.08 10.80
CA LEU A 59 7.54 2.16 12.12
C LEU A 59 8.73 1.20 12.16
N ALA A 60 9.86 1.66 12.70
CA ALA A 60 11.00 0.79 12.96
C ALA A 60 10.69 -0.11 14.17
N ASP A 61 11.06 -1.39 14.08
CA ASP A 61 11.04 -2.28 15.22
C ASP A 61 12.27 -2.07 16.11
N SER A 62 12.39 -2.85 17.18
CA SER A 62 13.52 -2.76 18.12
C SER A 62 14.89 -3.05 17.49
N ALA A 63 14.93 -3.71 16.34
CA ALA A 63 16.14 -3.97 15.56
C ALA A 63 16.39 -2.89 14.47
N GLY A 64 15.57 -1.85 14.42
CA GLY A 64 15.67 -0.78 13.41
C GLY A 64 15.08 -1.16 12.05
N VAL A 65 14.43 -2.30 11.91
CA VAL A 65 13.81 -2.74 10.67
C VAL A 65 12.47 -2.04 10.46
N MET A 66 12.32 -1.35 9.33
CA MET A 66 11.09 -0.66 8.98
C MET A 66 9.99 -1.63 8.61
N LYS A 67 8.89 -1.59 9.36
CA LYS A 67 7.67 -2.35 9.12
C LYS A 67 6.54 -1.45 8.67
N THR A 68 5.68 -1.95 7.79
CA THR A 68 4.46 -1.24 7.36
C THR A 68 3.27 -1.80 8.13
N PHE A 69 2.48 -0.90 8.70
CA PHE A 69 1.25 -1.24 9.41
C PHE A 69 0.06 -0.65 8.69
N LEU A 70 -1.00 -1.45 8.55
CA LEU A 70 -2.30 -1.05 8.04
C LEU A 70 -3.24 -0.80 9.21
N LEU A 71 -4.03 0.24 9.11
CA LEU A 71 -5.04 0.61 10.10
C LEU A 71 -6.40 0.62 9.42
N SER A 72 -7.30 -0.24 9.85
CA SER A 72 -8.70 -0.21 9.40
C SER A 72 -9.46 0.89 10.10
N LEU A 73 -10.19 1.72 9.36
CA LEU A 73 -10.96 2.83 9.90
C LEU A 73 -12.46 2.59 9.73
N PRO A 74 -13.30 2.93 10.71
CA PRO A 74 -13.00 3.60 11.99
C PRO A 74 -12.64 2.66 13.15
N SER A 75 -12.48 1.34 12.92
CA SER A 75 -12.33 0.35 14.00
C SER A 75 -11.01 0.49 14.78
N GLY A 76 -9.98 1.06 14.16
CA GLY A 76 -8.64 1.18 14.75
C GLY A 76 -7.86 -0.15 14.74
N VAL A 77 -8.36 -1.19 14.08
CA VAL A 77 -7.66 -2.48 14.01
C VAL A 77 -6.39 -2.33 13.21
N LYS A 78 -5.27 -2.66 13.85
CA LYS A 78 -3.92 -2.60 13.29
C LYS A 78 -3.49 -3.97 12.80
N THR A 79 -2.92 -4.02 11.59
CA THR A 79 -2.37 -5.25 10.97
C THR A 79 -1.01 -4.95 10.37
N GLU A 80 -0.02 -5.82 10.56
CA GLU A 80 1.29 -5.70 9.91
C GLU A 80 1.21 -6.23 8.47
N TRP A 81 1.77 -5.45 7.53
CA TRP A 81 1.93 -5.89 6.14
C TRP A 81 3.08 -6.89 6.03
N LYS A 82 2.77 -8.17 5.92
CA LYS A 82 3.75 -9.28 5.93
C LYS A 82 4.19 -9.74 4.53
N HIS A 83 3.70 -9.09 3.48
CA HIS A 83 4.03 -9.47 2.11
C HIS A 83 5.40 -8.92 1.68
N LYS A 84 6.09 -9.66 0.80
CA LYS A 84 7.43 -9.29 0.28
C LYS A 84 7.37 -8.05 -0.61
N GLU A 85 6.26 -7.84 -1.30
CA GLU A 85 6.04 -6.67 -2.13
C GLU A 85 5.79 -5.41 -1.31
N ALA A 86 6.27 -4.27 -1.81
CA ALA A 86 6.01 -2.98 -1.20
C ALA A 86 4.51 -2.66 -1.16
N PHE A 87 4.03 -2.14 -0.05
CA PHE A 87 2.67 -1.63 0.05
C PHE A 87 2.53 -0.32 -0.72
N ARG A 88 1.70 -0.32 -1.76
CA ARG A 88 1.38 0.85 -2.59
C ARG A 88 -0.12 0.84 -2.89
N PRO A 89 -0.93 1.45 -2.04
CA PRO A 89 -2.38 1.47 -2.24
C PRO A 89 -2.74 2.27 -3.49
N VAL A 90 -3.76 1.81 -4.20
CA VAL A 90 -4.38 2.53 -5.31
C VAL A 90 -5.55 3.31 -4.75
N GLU A 91 -5.47 4.63 -4.84
CA GLU A 91 -6.49 5.53 -4.27
C GLU A 91 -7.88 5.23 -4.83
N GLY A 92 -8.90 5.30 -3.96
CA GLY A 92 -10.29 5.03 -4.34
C GLY A 92 -10.62 3.57 -4.62
N THR A 93 -9.67 2.65 -4.41
CA THR A 93 -9.86 1.21 -4.64
C THR A 93 -9.43 0.38 -3.42
N PRO A 94 -9.94 -0.86 -3.27
CA PRO A 94 -9.50 -1.75 -2.22
C PRO A 94 -8.23 -2.54 -2.59
N TYR A 95 -7.37 -2.01 -3.46
CA TYR A 95 -6.19 -2.72 -3.96
C TYR A 95 -4.89 -2.01 -3.62
N SER A 96 -3.84 -2.79 -3.46
CA SER A 96 -2.43 -2.37 -3.52
C SER A 96 -1.78 -2.93 -4.78
N ILE A 97 -0.89 -2.16 -5.39
CA ILE A 97 -0.18 -2.52 -6.61
C ILE A 97 1.32 -2.37 -6.41
N SER A 98 2.09 -3.34 -6.87
CA SER A 98 3.55 -3.28 -6.83
C SER A 98 4.18 -4.05 -7.97
N VAL A 99 5.39 -3.66 -8.35
CA VAL A 99 6.20 -4.39 -9.33
C VAL A 99 7.33 -5.08 -8.59
N THR A 100 7.45 -6.38 -8.78
CA THR A 100 8.53 -7.20 -8.23
C THR A 100 9.36 -7.78 -9.36
N ASN A 101 10.67 -7.87 -9.14
CA ASN A 101 11.55 -8.58 -10.05
C ASN A 101 11.58 -10.05 -9.69
N VAL A 102 11.27 -10.92 -10.64
CA VAL A 102 11.39 -12.37 -10.52
C VAL A 102 12.73 -12.76 -11.12
N SER A 103 13.62 -13.29 -10.29
CA SER A 103 14.95 -13.70 -10.71
C SER A 103 14.91 -14.84 -11.74
N LYS A 104 15.96 -14.93 -12.55
CA LYS A 104 16.15 -16.04 -13.49
C LYS A 104 16.21 -17.37 -12.71
N ASP A 105 15.41 -18.33 -13.14
CA ASP A 105 15.51 -19.72 -12.71
C ASP A 105 16.33 -20.48 -13.74
N THR A 106 17.56 -20.84 -13.39
CA THR A 106 18.48 -21.55 -14.28
C THR A 106 18.13 -23.03 -14.41
N VAL A 107 17.46 -23.62 -13.44
CA VAL A 107 17.05 -25.04 -13.46
C VAL A 107 15.90 -25.25 -14.44
N ASN A 108 14.89 -24.36 -14.37
CA ASN A 108 13.70 -24.44 -15.23
C ASN A 108 13.80 -23.56 -16.49
N HIS A 109 14.97 -22.98 -16.77
CA HIS A 109 15.20 -22.10 -17.91
C HIS A 109 14.25 -20.88 -18.01
N VAL A 110 13.72 -20.41 -16.87
CA VAL A 110 12.85 -19.24 -16.83
C VAL A 110 13.70 -17.97 -16.79
N PRO A 111 13.59 -17.06 -17.77
CA PRO A 111 14.32 -15.80 -17.74
C PRO A 111 13.80 -14.88 -16.62
N ALA A 112 14.64 -13.96 -16.18
CA ALA A 112 14.21 -12.91 -15.27
C ALA A 112 13.13 -12.03 -15.91
N PHE A 113 12.11 -11.65 -15.15
CA PHE A 113 11.04 -10.77 -15.59
C PHE A 113 10.47 -9.93 -14.46
N ASN A 114 9.79 -8.85 -14.82
CA ASN A 114 9.03 -8.07 -13.88
C ASN A 114 7.60 -8.61 -13.75
N ARG A 115 7.16 -8.79 -12.52
CA ARG A 115 5.79 -9.19 -12.16
C ARG A 115 5.07 -8.03 -11.54
N LEU A 116 3.90 -7.69 -12.04
CA LEU A 116 2.96 -6.82 -11.36
C LEU A 116 2.10 -7.66 -10.43
N VAL A 117 2.05 -7.24 -9.17
CA VAL A 117 1.20 -7.84 -8.13
C VAL A 117 0.09 -6.86 -7.80
N VAL A 118 -1.14 -7.26 -7.99
CA VAL A 118 -2.34 -6.54 -7.58
C VAL A 118 -2.97 -7.32 -6.43
N ARG A 119 -2.98 -6.75 -5.22
CA ARG A 119 -3.47 -7.42 -4.02
C ARG A 119 -4.69 -6.72 -3.47
N HIS A 120 -5.75 -7.47 -3.22
CA HIS A 120 -6.93 -6.96 -2.54
C HIS A 120 -6.66 -6.83 -1.03
N LEU A 121 -6.84 -5.63 -0.49
CA LEU A 121 -6.41 -5.27 0.88
C LEU A 121 -7.17 -6.00 2.00
N LYS A 122 -8.42 -6.37 1.75
CA LYS A 122 -9.25 -7.05 2.75
C LYS A 122 -9.13 -8.58 2.70
N THR A 123 -9.11 -9.15 1.49
CA THR A 123 -9.10 -10.62 1.31
C THR A 123 -7.70 -11.17 1.14
N GLU A 124 -6.71 -10.29 0.96
CA GLU A 124 -5.29 -10.62 0.69
C GLU A 124 -5.07 -11.43 -0.61
N VAL A 125 -6.11 -11.69 -1.39
CA VAL A 125 -6.01 -12.36 -2.69
C VAL A 125 -5.15 -11.50 -3.62
N ALA A 126 -4.14 -12.12 -4.25
CA ALA A 126 -3.25 -11.47 -5.19
C ALA A 126 -3.47 -11.98 -6.62
N PHE A 127 -3.50 -11.04 -7.57
CA PHE A 127 -3.46 -11.28 -9.00
C PHE A 127 -2.07 -10.95 -9.53
N HIS A 128 -1.52 -11.81 -10.36
CA HIS A 128 -0.18 -11.64 -10.90
C HIS A 128 -0.24 -11.43 -12.41
N ILE A 129 0.51 -10.43 -12.89
CA ILE A 129 0.72 -10.19 -14.32
C ILE A 129 2.21 -10.29 -14.58
N ASP A 130 2.63 -11.37 -15.21
CA ASP A 130 4.02 -11.65 -15.50
C ASP A 130 4.51 -10.96 -16.76
N SER A 131 5.82 -10.74 -16.83
CA SER A 131 6.52 -10.15 -17.99
C SER A 131 6.04 -8.74 -18.33
N ILE A 132 5.72 -7.95 -17.30
CA ILE A 132 5.26 -6.58 -17.52
C ILE A 132 6.42 -5.67 -17.90
N GLY A 133 6.22 -4.88 -18.95
CA GLY A 133 7.16 -3.82 -19.37
C GLY A 133 6.80 -2.47 -18.79
N TYR A 134 5.60 -2.01 -19.04
CA TYR A 134 5.05 -0.74 -18.61
C TYR A 134 3.60 -0.91 -18.17
N HIS A 135 3.15 -0.10 -17.25
CA HIS A 135 1.75 -0.06 -16.86
C HIS A 135 1.33 1.36 -16.46
N THR A 136 0.06 1.66 -16.62
CA THR A 136 -0.55 2.87 -16.11
C THR A 136 -1.99 2.59 -15.67
N LEU A 137 -2.46 3.34 -14.68
CA LEU A 137 -3.80 3.22 -14.14
C LEU A 137 -4.71 4.27 -14.75
N TYR A 138 -5.97 3.89 -14.97
CA TYR A 138 -7.02 4.73 -15.52
C TYR A 138 -8.27 4.65 -14.65
N ASP A 139 -9.23 5.52 -14.91
CA ASP A 139 -10.54 5.53 -14.28
C ASP A 139 -10.44 5.49 -12.75
N GLY A 140 -9.63 6.40 -12.20
CA GLY A 140 -9.41 6.46 -10.75
C GLY A 140 -8.79 5.18 -10.17
N GLY A 141 -7.95 4.49 -10.94
CA GLY A 141 -7.28 3.25 -10.52
C GLY A 141 -8.10 1.97 -10.68
N ARG A 142 -9.32 2.04 -11.23
CA ARG A 142 -10.19 0.87 -11.42
C ARG A 142 -9.76 0.00 -12.60
N SER A 143 -9.09 0.62 -13.57
CA SER A 143 -8.63 -0.04 -14.79
C SER A 143 -7.12 0.11 -14.97
N ILE A 144 -6.52 -0.85 -15.65
CA ILE A 144 -5.09 -0.86 -15.96
C ILE A 144 -4.85 -1.09 -17.44
N LEU A 145 -3.92 -0.32 -18.02
CA LEU A 145 -3.31 -0.55 -19.32
C LEU A 145 -1.87 -0.98 -19.08
N PHE A 146 -1.42 -2.04 -19.73
CA PHE A 146 -0.05 -2.50 -19.57
C PHE A 146 0.49 -3.15 -20.84
N ILE A 147 1.81 -3.13 -20.97
CA ILE A 147 2.53 -3.86 -22.02
C ILE A 147 3.07 -5.15 -21.40
N ARG A 148 2.67 -6.28 -21.97
CA ARG A 148 3.24 -7.59 -21.67
C ARG A 148 4.34 -7.90 -22.67
N LYS A 149 5.54 -8.15 -22.17
CA LYS A 149 6.67 -8.57 -23.01
C LYS A 149 6.59 -10.06 -23.28
N LYS A 150 6.64 -10.45 -24.56
CA LYS A 150 6.84 -11.83 -25.01
C LYS A 150 8.16 -11.95 -25.74
N SER A 151 8.58 -13.18 -26.03
CA SER A 151 9.87 -13.44 -26.70
C SER A 151 9.96 -12.79 -28.09
N ASP A 152 8.86 -12.73 -28.82
CA ASP A 152 8.78 -12.30 -30.22
C ASP A 152 8.07 -10.95 -30.40
N ARG A 153 7.32 -10.49 -29.41
CA ARG A 153 6.51 -9.26 -29.52
C ARG A 153 6.12 -8.69 -28.16
N ASN A 154 5.66 -7.44 -28.20
CA ASN A 154 4.96 -6.83 -27.08
C ASN A 154 3.45 -6.87 -27.30
N GLU A 155 2.68 -7.16 -26.26
CA GLU A 155 1.21 -7.15 -26.29
C GLU A 155 0.70 -6.01 -25.43
N LEU A 156 -0.11 -5.14 -26.02
CA LEU A 156 -0.83 -4.11 -25.27
C LEU A 156 -2.12 -4.72 -24.71
N CYS A 157 -2.30 -4.64 -23.40
CA CYS A 157 -3.41 -5.24 -22.68
C CYS A 157 -4.12 -4.19 -21.82
N TYR A 158 -5.43 -4.32 -21.71
CA TYR A 158 -6.29 -3.45 -20.91
C TYR A 158 -7.38 -4.25 -20.21
N GLY A 159 -7.81 -3.78 -19.05
CA GLY A 159 -8.94 -4.36 -18.32
C GLY A 159 -9.11 -3.79 -16.92
N PRO A 160 -10.06 -4.32 -16.14
CA PRO A 160 -10.19 -4.00 -14.73
C PRO A 160 -8.89 -4.29 -13.97
N LEU A 161 -8.61 -3.56 -12.89
CA LEU A 161 -7.35 -3.72 -12.12
C LEU A 161 -7.13 -5.17 -11.66
N ALA A 162 -8.17 -5.89 -11.28
CA ALA A 162 -8.12 -7.30 -10.86
C ALA A 162 -8.44 -8.31 -12.01
N GLY A 163 -8.42 -7.87 -13.29
CA GLY A 163 -8.77 -8.71 -14.45
C GLY A 163 -10.27 -8.94 -14.63
N PRO A 164 -10.67 -9.65 -15.69
CA PRO A 164 -9.83 -10.17 -16.76
C PRO A 164 -9.30 -9.08 -17.71
N TYR A 165 -8.18 -9.38 -18.40
CA TYR A 165 -7.53 -8.44 -19.31
C TYR A 165 -7.75 -8.84 -20.77
N LYS A 166 -7.97 -7.83 -21.64
CA LYS A 166 -8.11 -7.98 -23.07
C LYS A 166 -6.84 -7.49 -23.76
N LYS A 167 -6.38 -8.23 -24.78
CA LYS A 167 -5.36 -7.77 -25.71
C LYS A 167 -6.00 -6.78 -26.68
N ILE A 168 -5.35 -5.65 -26.92
CA ILE A 168 -5.81 -4.60 -27.84
C ILE A 168 -4.79 -4.24 -28.92
N GLY A 169 -3.57 -4.79 -28.84
CA GLY A 169 -2.51 -4.58 -29.84
C GLY A 169 -1.34 -5.54 -29.64
#